data_caa881f93a1414fb4a47889155e30d51
#
_entry.id   caa881f93a1414fb4a47889155e30d51
#
_cell.length_a   1.000
_cell.length_b   1.000
_cell.length_c   1.000
_cell.angle_alpha   90.00
_cell.angle_beta   90.00
_cell.angle_gamma   90.00
#
_symmetry.space_group_name_H-M   'P 1'
#
loop_
_entity.id
_entity.type
_entity.pdbx_description
1 polymer ?
#
loop_
_entity_poly.entity_id
_entity_poly.type
_entity_poly.pdbx_seq_one_letter_code
_entity_poly.pdbx_strand_id
1 'polypeptide(L)'
;MDGILTIEGFDTSLAEGLMLLTPFAADAQDEKTQAFVSAYKEAYGDTPNQFAADAYDVVYAIYQAAVAGGINGDMDASDICDALKAQFTSMTFDGLTGDSMTWDASGAVSKAPKAVVIKDGAYAAM
;
A
#
# COMPACT_ATOMS: atom_id res chain seq x y z
N MET A 1 5.19 3.80 12.30
CA MET A 1 5.99 2.95 13.23
C MET A 1 6.49 1.66 12.58
N ASP A 2 6.22 1.51 11.30
CA ASP A 2 6.85 0.48 10.49
C ASP A 2 8.36 0.70 10.51
N GLY A 3 9.12 -0.30 10.90
CA GLY A 3 10.57 -0.20 11.02
C GLY A 3 11.11 -0.26 12.46
N ILE A 4 10.25 -0.30 13.50
CA ILE A 4 10.75 -0.45 14.89
C ILE A 4 11.58 -1.73 15.05
N LEU A 5 11.22 -2.80 14.34
CA LEU A 5 11.93 -4.08 14.40
C LEU A 5 13.24 -4.09 13.60
N THR A 6 13.50 -3.07 12.77
CA THR A 6 14.71 -2.97 11.93
C THR A 6 15.74 -1.97 12.47
N ILE A 7 15.48 -1.37 13.64
CA ILE A 7 16.42 -0.44 14.30
C ILE A 7 17.62 -1.24 14.80
N GLU A 8 18.81 -0.89 14.33
CA GLU A 8 20.05 -1.54 14.76
C GLU A 8 20.25 -1.45 16.28
N GLY A 9 20.48 -2.59 16.93
CA GLY A 9 20.66 -2.67 18.37
C GLY A 9 19.37 -2.56 19.22
N PHE A 10 18.19 -2.48 18.57
CA PHE A 10 16.92 -2.51 19.30
C PHE A 10 16.59 -3.92 19.81
N ASP A 11 16.30 -4.04 21.09
CA ASP A 11 15.80 -5.29 21.68
C ASP A 11 14.32 -5.45 21.32
N THR A 12 14.05 -6.31 20.34
CA THR A 12 12.69 -6.56 19.82
C THR A 12 11.74 -7.15 20.85
N SER A 13 12.26 -7.77 21.93
CA SER A 13 11.44 -8.29 23.02
C SER A 13 10.67 -7.20 23.77
N LEU A 14 11.18 -5.95 23.76
CA LEU A 14 10.51 -4.80 24.34
C LEU A 14 9.27 -4.36 23.58
N ALA A 15 9.14 -4.79 22.33
CA ALA A 15 7.98 -4.50 21.48
C ALA A 15 6.96 -5.65 21.45
N GLU A 16 7.23 -6.75 22.17
CA GLU A 16 6.34 -7.91 22.20
C GLU A 16 4.94 -7.53 22.69
N GLY A 17 3.90 -7.94 21.94
CA GLY A 17 2.50 -7.61 22.20
C GLY A 17 2.09 -6.19 21.80
N LEU A 18 2.98 -5.37 21.24
CA LEU A 18 2.62 -4.05 20.72
C LEU A 18 1.69 -4.20 19.51
N MET A 19 0.52 -3.55 19.58
CA MET A 19 -0.43 -3.50 18.46
C MET A 19 -0.22 -2.25 17.63
N LEU A 20 -0.28 -2.41 16.31
CA LEU A 20 -0.15 -1.35 15.33
C LEU A 20 -1.32 -1.39 14.35
N LEU A 21 -1.73 -0.23 13.86
CA LEU A 21 -2.64 -0.13 12.71
C LEU A 21 -1.81 0.10 11.46
N THR A 22 -2.05 -0.74 10.46
CA THR A 22 -1.39 -0.69 9.15
C THR A 22 -2.39 -1.02 8.04
N PRO A 23 -2.24 -0.48 6.84
CA PRO A 23 -3.04 -0.92 5.70
C PRO A 23 -2.56 -2.25 5.09
N PHE A 24 -1.37 -2.74 5.47
CA PHE A 24 -0.73 -3.90 4.86
C PHE A 24 -0.07 -4.81 5.91
N ALA A 25 -0.27 -6.12 5.78
CA ALA A 25 0.39 -7.15 6.57
C ALA A 25 1.00 -8.19 5.61
N ALA A 26 2.33 -8.33 5.63
CA ALA A 26 3.06 -9.19 4.69
C ALA A 26 2.79 -10.69 4.89
N ASP A 27 2.25 -11.08 6.03
CA ASP A 27 1.87 -12.44 6.39
C ASP A 27 0.39 -12.76 6.10
N ALA A 28 -0.37 -11.80 5.56
CA ALA A 28 -1.76 -12.03 5.15
C ALA A 28 -1.86 -13.13 4.08
N GLN A 29 -2.90 -13.96 4.18
CA GLN A 29 -3.01 -15.19 3.39
C GLN A 29 -3.78 -15.01 2.08
N ASP A 30 -4.19 -13.81 1.75
CA ASP A 30 -4.84 -13.54 0.47
C ASP A 30 -3.84 -13.65 -0.71
N GLU A 31 -4.35 -14.06 -1.86
CA GLU A 31 -3.54 -14.37 -3.05
C GLU A 31 -2.74 -13.17 -3.57
N LYS A 32 -3.34 -11.97 -3.55
CA LYS A 32 -2.67 -10.74 -4.02
C LYS A 32 -1.47 -10.41 -3.15
N THR A 33 -1.64 -10.44 -1.83
CA THR A 33 -0.56 -10.16 -0.87
C THR A 33 0.56 -11.18 -1.01
N GLN A 34 0.24 -12.48 -1.10
CA GLN A 34 1.25 -13.52 -1.23
C GLN A 34 2.03 -13.42 -2.55
N ALA A 35 1.36 -13.11 -3.66
CA ALA A 35 2.01 -12.89 -4.95
C ALA A 35 2.97 -11.69 -4.91
N PHE A 36 2.54 -10.56 -4.34
CA PHE A 36 3.37 -9.37 -4.17
C PHE A 36 4.58 -9.64 -3.29
N VAL A 37 4.39 -10.26 -2.12
CA VAL A 37 5.46 -10.58 -1.18
C VAL A 37 6.49 -11.51 -1.83
N SER A 38 6.04 -12.52 -2.58
CA SER A 38 6.92 -13.44 -3.29
C SER A 38 7.76 -12.73 -4.35
N ALA A 39 7.13 -11.91 -5.20
CA ALA A 39 7.82 -11.15 -6.24
C ALA A 39 8.80 -10.12 -5.66
N TYR A 40 8.42 -9.46 -4.56
CA TYR A 40 9.28 -8.49 -3.88
C TYR A 40 10.53 -9.18 -3.29
N LYS A 41 10.34 -10.32 -2.62
CA LYS A 41 11.46 -11.11 -2.07
C LYS A 41 12.41 -11.61 -3.15
N GLU A 42 11.88 -12.05 -4.29
CA GLU A 42 12.69 -12.47 -5.43
C GLU A 42 13.53 -11.32 -5.99
N ALA A 43 12.93 -10.12 -6.09
CA ALA A 43 13.61 -8.96 -6.68
C ALA A 43 14.62 -8.30 -5.73
N TYR A 44 14.33 -8.25 -4.43
CA TYR A 44 15.09 -7.43 -3.47
C TYR A 44 15.71 -8.22 -2.31
N GLY A 45 15.37 -9.51 -2.15
CA GLY A 45 15.90 -10.35 -1.07
C GLY A 45 15.36 -10.04 0.33
N ASP A 46 14.31 -9.21 0.43
CA ASP A 46 13.75 -8.73 1.69
C ASP A 46 12.22 -8.83 1.72
N THR A 47 11.62 -8.74 2.91
CA THR A 47 10.15 -8.73 3.07
C THR A 47 9.62 -7.30 2.91
N PRO A 48 8.61 -7.08 2.03
CA PRO A 48 8.06 -5.73 1.85
C PRO A 48 7.35 -5.23 3.10
N ASN A 49 7.49 -3.94 3.37
CA ASN A 49 6.73 -3.23 4.39
C ASN A 49 5.50 -2.53 3.79
N GLN A 50 4.71 -1.83 4.62
CA GLN A 50 3.53 -1.09 4.14
C GLN A 50 3.87 -0.03 3.08
N PHE A 51 5.03 0.63 3.15
CA PHE A 51 5.39 1.67 2.19
C PHE A 51 5.67 1.11 0.81
N ALA A 52 6.24 -0.09 0.73
CA ALA A 52 6.42 -0.81 -0.52
C ALA A 52 5.06 -1.19 -1.15
N ALA A 53 4.11 -1.65 -0.32
CA ALA A 53 2.76 -1.97 -0.77
C ALA A 53 1.98 -0.71 -1.19
N ASP A 54 2.10 0.39 -0.45
CA ASP A 54 1.49 1.67 -0.83
C ASP A 54 2.06 2.19 -2.16
N ALA A 55 3.37 2.12 -2.35
CA ALA A 55 4.00 2.54 -3.61
C ALA A 55 3.56 1.67 -4.80
N TYR A 56 3.41 0.37 -4.60
CA TYR A 56 2.87 -0.54 -5.60
C TYR A 56 1.44 -0.14 -6.00
N ASP A 57 0.56 0.07 -5.03
CA ASP A 57 -0.83 0.49 -5.27
C ASP A 57 -0.90 1.84 -5.99
N VAL A 58 -0.04 2.81 -5.62
CA VAL A 58 0.00 4.13 -6.27
C VAL A 58 0.29 4.01 -7.76
N VAL A 59 1.25 3.16 -8.16
CA VAL A 59 1.57 2.96 -9.59
C VAL A 59 0.38 2.40 -10.35
N TYR A 60 -0.30 1.39 -9.81
CA TYR A 60 -1.46 0.78 -10.46
C TYR A 60 -2.70 1.67 -10.46
N ALA A 61 -2.92 2.44 -9.39
CA ALA A 61 -4.02 3.40 -9.33
C ALA A 61 -3.84 4.52 -10.36
N ILE A 62 -2.61 5.06 -10.51
CA ILE A 62 -2.28 6.05 -11.54
C ILE A 62 -2.46 5.44 -12.93
N TYR A 63 -2.00 4.21 -13.16
CA TYR A 63 -2.19 3.52 -14.43
C TYR A 63 -3.67 3.36 -14.79
N GLN A 64 -4.49 2.89 -13.86
CA GLN A 64 -5.94 2.76 -14.04
C GLN A 64 -6.57 4.11 -14.38
N ALA A 65 -6.24 5.17 -13.62
CA ALA A 65 -6.73 6.52 -13.85
C ALA A 65 -6.29 7.07 -15.22
N ALA A 66 -5.04 6.83 -15.61
CA ALA A 66 -4.49 7.29 -16.89
C ALA A 66 -5.18 6.62 -18.09
N VAL A 67 -5.40 5.31 -18.01
CA VAL A 67 -6.12 4.56 -19.05
C VAL A 67 -7.58 5.04 -19.16
N ALA A 68 -8.27 5.17 -18.02
CA ALA A 68 -9.67 5.62 -18.00
C ALA A 68 -9.82 7.08 -18.44
N GLY A 69 -8.84 7.94 -18.12
CA GLY A 69 -8.80 9.35 -18.53
C GLY A 69 -8.33 9.58 -19.97
N GLY A 70 -7.95 8.53 -20.72
CA GLY A 70 -7.44 8.64 -22.08
C GLY A 70 -6.13 9.42 -22.18
N ILE A 71 -5.31 9.39 -21.14
CA ILE A 71 -4.04 10.14 -21.07
C ILE A 71 -3.07 9.58 -22.12
N ASN A 72 -2.46 10.49 -22.86
CA ASN A 72 -1.50 10.14 -23.91
C ASN A 72 -0.36 11.18 -23.95
N GLY A 73 0.66 10.92 -24.78
CA GLY A 73 1.88 11.73 -24.87
C GLY A 73 1.72 13.10 -25.52
N ASP A 74 0.57 13.44 -26.08
CA ASP A 74 0.30 14.70 -26.75
C ASP A 74 -0.39 15.73 -25.81
N MET A 75 -0.73 15.31 -24.57
CA MET A 75 -1.39 16.16 -23.59
C MET A 75 -0.39 17.02 -22.81
N ASP A 76 -0.79 18.25 -22.50
CA ASP A 76 -0.05 19.11 -21.59
C ASP A 76 -0.14 18.60 -20.15
N ALA A 77 0.87 18.95 -19.32
CA ALA A 77 0.93 18.51 -17.94
C ALA A 77 -0.29 18.94 -17.10
N SER A 78 -0.89 20.12 -17.39
CA SER A 78 -2.12 20.57 -16.71
C SER A 78 -3.31 19.70 -17.09
N ASP A 79 -3.44 19.35 -18.37
CA ASP A 79 -4.55 18.49 -18.85
C ASP A 79 -4.45 17.08 -18.28
N ILE A 80 -3.22 16.54 -18.21
CA ILE A 80 -2.95 15.25 -17.54
C ILE A 80 -3.37 15.31 -16.08
N CYS A 81 -2.99 16.39 -15.37
CA CYS A 81 -3.33 16.55 -13.95
C CYS A 81 -4.83 16.64 -13.73
N ASP A 82 -5.55 17.38 -14.54
CA ASP A 82 -7.00 17.54 -14.43
C ASP A 82 -7.73 16.23 -14.79
N ALA A 83 -7.26 15.50 -15.81
CA ALA A 83 -7.79 14.18 -16.17
C ALA A 83 -7.58 13.17 -15.02
N LEU A 84 -6.38 13.11 -14.43
CA LEU A 84 -6.11 12.25 -13.27
C LEU A 84 -7.01 12.59 -12.08
N LYS A 85 -7.13 13.87 -11.71
CA LYS A 85 -8.00 14.32 -10.61
C LYS A 85 -9.46 13.90 -10.83
N ALA A 86 -9.97 14.07 -12.04
CA ALA A 86 -11.33 13.67 -12.39
C ALA A 86 -11.54 12.16 -12.24
N GLN A 87 -10.54 11.36 -12.64
CA GLN A 87 -10.62 9.91 -12.49
C GLN A 87 -10.51 9.48 -11.02
N PHE A 88 -9.55 9.99 -10.26
CA PHE A 88 -9.38 9.62 -8.85
C PHE A 88 -10.63 9.92 -8.02
N THR A 89 -11.34 11.02 -8.28
CA THR A 89 -12.57 11.35 -7.53
C THR A 89 -13.82 10.58 -7.98
N SER A 90 -13.70 9.73 -9.01
CA SER A 90 -14.83 8.95 -9.56
C SER A 90 -14.59 7.46 -9.63
N MET A 91 -13.33 7.01 -9.57
CA MET A 91 -12.98 5.60 -9.69
C MET A 91 -13.01 4.86 -8.35
N THR A 92 -13.07 3.54 -8.44
CA THR A 92 -12.80 2.62 -7.34
C THR A 92 -11.57 1.79 -7.69
N PHE A 93 -10.71 1.54 -6.70
CA PHE A 93 -9.47 0.79 -6.87
C PHE A 93 -9.34 -0.33 -5.84
N ASP A 94 -9.03 -1.54 -6.30
CA ASP A 94 -8.76 -2.71 -5.48
C ASP A 94 -7.26 -3.00 -5.45
N GLY A 95 -6.59 -2.57 -4.37
CA GLY A 95 -5.15 -2.69 -4.18
C GLY A 95 -4.73 -3.79 -3.19
N LEU A 96 -3.46 -3.74 -2.80
CA LEU A 96 -2.89 -4.53 -1.72
C LEU A 96 -3.25 -3.96 -0.36
N THR A 97 -3.37 -2.64 -0.29
CA THR A 97 -3.53 -1.88 0.96
C THR A 97 -4.98 -1.57 1.28
N GLY A 98 -5.92 -1.94 0.41
CA GLY A 98 -7.35 -1.80 0.63
C GLY A 98 -8.17 -2.29 -0.56
N ASP A 99 -9.38 -2.74 -0.27
CA ASP A 99 -10.38 -3.11 -1.27
C ASP A 99 -11.35 -1.94 -1.47
N SER A 100 -11.81 -1.77 -2.71
CA SER A 100 -12.79 -0.75 -3.09
C SER A 100 -12.46 0.66 -2.60
N MET A 101 -11.18 1.02 -2.66
CA MET A 101 -10.70 2.34 -2.27
C MET A 101 -11.26 3.42 -3.19
N THR A 102 -11.70 4.51 -2.60
CA THR A 102 -12.19 5.71 -3.30
C THR A 102 -11.51 6.95 -2.74
N TRP A 103 -11.47 8.03 -3.51
CA TRP A 103 -10.91 9.32 -3.10
C TRP A 103 -12.00 10.38 -3.11
N ASP A 104 -12.08 11.18 -2.06
CA ASP A 104 -12.98 12.34 -2.02
C ASP A 104 -12.37 13.57 -2.72
N ALA A 105 -13.14 14.67 -2.78
CA ALA A 105 -12.71 15.90 -3.42
C ALA A 105 -11.48 16.57 -2.75
N SER A 106 -11.16 16.20 -1.51
CA SER A 106 -9.96 16.66 -0.80
C SER A 106 -8.73 15.81 -1.10
N GLY A 107 -8.91 14.67 -1.79
CA GLY A 107 -7.88 13.67 -2.05
C GLY A 107 -7.71 12.64 -0.92
N ALA A 108 -8.58 12.66 0.09
CA ALA A 108 -8.54 11.67 1.15
C ALA A 108 -9.05 10.31 0.64
N VAL A 109 -8.30 9.25 0.94
CA VAL A 109 -8.62 7.88 0.51
C VAL A 109 -9.39 7.13 1.60
N SER A 110 -10.39 6.33 1.18
CA SER A 110 -11.17 5.46 2.06
C SER A 110 -10.40 4.14 2.30
N LYS A 111 -9.42 4.14 3.18
CA LYS A 111 -8.69 2.92 3.59
C LYS A 111 -9.18 2.42 4.95
N ALA A 112 -9.51 1.13 5.04
CA ALA A 112 -9.74 0.48 6.32
C ALA A 112 -8.41 0.07 6.94
N PRO A 113 -8.11 0.43 8.20
CA PRO A 113 -6.91 -0.03 8.88
C PRO A 113 -7.01 -1.52 9.19
N LYS A 114 -5.87 -2.22 9.11
CA LYS A 114 -5.69 -3.59 9.61
C LYS A 114 -4.92 -3.53 10.92
N ALA A 115 -5.21 -4.43 11.84
CA ALA A 115 -4.45 -4.56 13.07
C ALA A 115 -3.36 -5.61 12.91
N VAL A 116 -2.15 -5.29 13.35
CA VAL A 116 -1.05 -6.25 13.50
C VAL A 116 -0.52 -6.18 14.93
N VAL A 117 0.00 -7.29 15.40
CA VAL A 117 0.68 -7.40 16.69
C VAL A 117 2.12 -7.81 16.46
N ILE A 118 3.05 -7.31 17.30
CA ILE A 118 4.42 -7.83 17.31
C ILE A 118 4.43 -9.08 18.17
N LYS A 119 4.83 -10.20 17.55
CA LYS A 119 4.91 -11.51 18.17
C LYS A 119 6.19 -12.22 17.73
N ASP A 120 6.96 -12.71 18.69
CA ASP A 120 8.24 -13.39 18.44
C ASP A 120 9.20 -12.55 17.57
N GLY A 121 9.19 -11.22 17.76
CA GLY A 121 10.03 -10.28 17.02
C GLY A 121 9.59 -10.02 15.57
N ALA A 122 8.38 -10.40 15.17
CA ALA A 122 7.82 -10.18 13.83
C ALA A 122 6.42 -9.56 13.90
N TYR A 123 6.00 -8.91 12.79
CA TYR A 123 4.61 -8.45 12.65
C TYR A 123 3.73 -9.64 12.28
N ALA A 124 2.66 -9.86 13.02
CA ALA A 124 1.66 -10.88 12.79
C ALA A 124 0.27 -10.23 12.61
N ALA A 125 -0.48 -10.64 11.60
CA ALA A 125 -1.86 -10.19 11.40
C ALA A 125 -2.75 -10.65 12.57
N MET A 126 -3.74 -9.83 12.95
CA MET A 126 -4.71 -10.12 14.00
C MET A 126 -6.06 -10.55 13.41
#